data_56e82326cc1d23a53b04b07d27dfb4e0
#
_entry.id   56e82326cc1d23a53b04b07d27dfb4e0
#
_cell.length_a   1.000
_cell.length_b   1.000
_cell.length_c   1.000
_cell.angle_alpha   90.00
_cell.angle_beta   90.00
_cell.angle_gamma   90.00
#
_symmetry.space_group_name_H-M   'P 1'
#
loop_
_entity.id
_entity.type
_entity.pdbx_description
1 polymer ?
#
loop_
_entity_poly.entity_id
_entity_poly.type
_entity_poly.pdbx_seq_one_letter_code
_entity_poly.pdbx_strand_id
1 'polypeptide(L)'
;MQSFGKPSILIIGCGDIGLRVAKQLSRSHRVFALTTSKSRFQELRKVGATPILGNLDQPESLWRLSGLAQTVIHLAPPQNQGSRDCRTRNLIRILAQGSNAVRRLIYISTTGVYGDHQGAKVSESTPVSPQSERAQRRVDAELALRLWAPAHGVALTILRVPGIYAADRLPLERLQSQTPVLRPEEDAYSNHIHSDDLARLVCAAVYHGKPQRVINTCDGGETKMGDYFDEVADAFGLDRPPRMPAKQLQKIVNPMLWSFMRESRRVTNTRLHELKTPLRYPSVAHFLDTISKNP
;
A
#
# COMPACT_ATOMS: atom_id res chain seq x y z
N MET A 1 14.09 12.75 37.13
CA MET A 1 13.18 12.88 35.95
C MET A 1 13.85 12.16 34.79
N GLN A 2 13.41 10.96 34.44
CA GLN A 2 13.86 10.30 33.21
C GLN A 2 13.30 11.12 32.04
N SER A 3 14.17 11.71 31.25
CA SER A 3 13.83 12.32 29.96
C SER A 3 13.28 11.22 29.06
N PHE A 4 11.97 11.11 28.97
CA PHE A 4 11.33 10.23 28.01
C PHE A 4 11.61 10.81 26.61
N GLY A 5 12.66 10.30 25.95
CA GLY A 5 12.92 10.64 24.56
C GLY A 5 11.71 10.28 23.67
N LYS A 6 11.56 10.94 22.53
CA LYS A 6 10.48 10.64 21.56
C LYS A 6 10.43 9.13 21.29
N PRO A 7 9.25 8.50 21.28
CA PRO A 7 9.11 7.08 20.91
C PRO A 7 9.67 6.83 19.51
N SER A 8 10.22 5.64 19.29
CA SER A 8 10.92 5.29 18.04
C SER A 8 10.03 4.49 17.09
N ILE A 9 10.12 4.84 15.82
CA ILE A 9 9.45 4.16 14.70
C ILE A 9 10.48 3.77 13.65
N LEU A 10 10.37 2.54 13.14
CA LEU A 10 11.15 2.03 12.02
C LEU A 10 10.25 1.87 10.79
N ILE A 11 10.59 2.55 9.70
CA ILE A 11 9.91 2.43 8.41
C ILE A 11 10.74 1.52 7.48
N ILE A 12 10.15 0.44 7.04
CA ILE A 12 10.70 -0.50 6.07
C ILE A 12 10.04 -0.25 4.72
N GLY A 13 10.81 0.18 3.71
CA GLY A 13 10.26 0.56 2.40
C GLY A 13 9.84 2.03 2.35
N CYS A 14 10.80 2.92 2.53
CA CYS A 14 10.56 4.37 2.53
C CYS A 14 10.54 4.95 1.10
N GLY A 15 9.63 4.45 0.24
CA GLY A 15 9.26 5.06 -1.05
C GLY A 15 8.36 6.27 -0.86
N ASP A 16 7.52 6.64 -1.84
CA ASP A 16 6.65 7.81 -1.77
C ASP A 16 5.76 7.81 -0.52
N ILE A 17 4.99 6.75 -0.28
CA ILE A 17 4.13 6.67 0.91
C ILE A 17 4.97 6.71 2.19
N GLY A 18 6.12 6.02 2.22
CA GLY A 18 7.02 6.03 3.38
C GLY A 18 7.60 7.41 3.69
N LEU A 19 7.91 8.21 2.68
CA LEU A 19 8.36 9.60 2.84
C LEU A 19 7.26 10.50 3.40
N ARG A 20 6.02 10.37 2.91
CA ARG A 20 4.86 11.10 3.43
C ARG A 20 4.58 10.74 4.90
N VAL A 21 4.66 9.45 5.24
CA VAL A 21 4.52 8.94 6.62
C VAL A 21 5.65 9.45 7.51
N ALA A 22 6.91 9.37 7.06
CA ALA A 22 8.07 9.87 7.80
C ALA A 22 7.95 11.35 8.12
N LYS A 23 7.57 12.18 7.13
CA LYS A 23 7.36 13.62 7.29
C LYS A 23 6.31 13.94 8.36
N GLN A 24 5.22 13.17 8.44
CA GLN A 24 4.17 13.37 9.44
C GLN A 24 4.63 12.94 10.83
N LEU A 25 5.23 11.73 10.95
CA LEU A 25 5.58 11.14 12.24
C LEU A 25 6.85 11.73 12.86
N SER A 26 7.78 12.30 12.11
CA SER A 26 9.01 12.92 12.61
C SER A 26 8.77 14.10 13.57
N ARG A 27 7.57 14.70 13.53
CA ARG A 27 7.15 15.76 14.46
C ARG A 27 7.05 15.25 15.90
N SER A 28 6.56 14.00 16.08
CA SER A 28 6.27 13.40 17.40
C SER A 28 7.12 12.19 17.76
N HIS A 29 7.79 11.58 16.77
CA HIS A 29 8.57 10.37 16.93
C HIS A 29 10.01 10.52 16.42
N ARG A 30 10.90 9.69 16.91
CA ARG A 30 12.20 9.45 16.30
C ARG A 30 12.02 8.41 15.19
N VAL A 31 12.11 8.84 13.95
CA VAL A 31 11.85 7.99 12.79
C VAL A 31 13.16 7.46 12.21
N PHE A 32 13.25 6.15 12.04
CA PHE A 32 14.30 5.45 11.31
C PHE A 32 13.73 4.93 10.00
N ALA A 33 14.50 4.97 8.91
CA ALA A 33 14.07 4.50 7.60
C ALA A 33 15.11 3.57 6.98
N LEU A 34 14.72 2.32 6.71
CA LEU A 34 15.55 1.37 5.98
C LEU A 34 15.63 1.76 4.50
N THR A 35 16.85 1.78 3.97
CA THR A 35 17.12 2.01 2.53
C THR A 35 18.27 1.14 2.06
N THR A 36 18.22 0.72 0.80
CA THR A 36 19.29 -0.05 0.14
C THR A 36 20.36 0.86 -0.49
N SER A 37 20.12 2.18 -0.56
CA SER A 37 21.02 3.12 -1.23
C SER A 37 21.42 4.29 -0.36
N LYS A 38 22.72 4.57 -0.28
CA LYS A 38 23.28 5.75 0.39
C LYS A 38 22.86 7.06 -0.31
N SER A 39 22.59 7.04 -1.62
CA SER A 39 22.14 8.23 -2.37
C SER A 39 20.82 8.80 -1.82
N ARG A 40 19.99 7.98 -1.19
CA ARG A 40 18.72 8.40 -0.59
C ARG A 40 18.84 9.02 0.81
N PHE A 41 20.03 9.04 1.41
CA PHE A 41 20.22 9.51 2.78
C PHE A 41 19.81 10.96 2.96
N GLN A 42 20.13 11.82 2.00
CA GLN A 42 19.76 13.23 2.08
C GLN A 42 18.25 13.45 1.99
N GLU A 43 17.59 12.72 1.09
CA GLU A 43 16.13 12.75 0.95
C GLU A 43 15.43 12.33 2.24
N LEU A 44 15.87 11.23 2.86
CA LEU A 44 15.31 10.73 4.11
C LEU A 44 15.51 11.70 5.27
N ARG A 45 16.69 12.33 5.36
CA ARG A 45 16.96 13.36 6.39
C ARG A 45 16.10 14.61 6.22
N LYS A 46 15.79 15.03 4.97
CA LYS A 46 14.90 16.16 4.68
C LYS A 46 13.49 15.97 5.24
N VAL A 47 13.00 14.74 5.32
CA VAL A 47 11.69 14.42 5.93
C VAL A 47 11.80 14.08 7.43
N GLY A 48 12.96 14.30 8.06
CA GLY A 48 13.18 14.07 9.49
C GLY A 48 13.43 12.62 9.88
N ALA A 49 13.76 11.73 8.92
CA ALA A 49 14.09 10.35 9.21
C ALA A 49 15.60 10.11 9.28
N THR A 50 16.04 9.27 10.20
CA THR A 50 17.41 8.76 10.27
C THR A 50 17.55 7.55 9.34
N PRO A 51 18.36 7.63 8.27
CA PRO A 51 18.51 6.53 7.33
C PRO A 51 19.33 5.39 7.93
N ILE A 52 18.89 4.15 7.72
CA ILE A 52 19.59 2.92 8.04
C ILE A 52 19.87 2.18 6.74
N LEU A 53 21.12 1.89 6.45
CA LEU A 53 21.50 1.10 5.29
C LEU A 53 21.27 -0.38 5.57
N GLY A 54 20.56 -1.06 4.67
CA GLY A 54 20.31 -2.50 4.72
C GLY A 54 19.35 -2.94 3.61
N ASN A 55 19.38 -4.23 3.31
CA ASN A 55 18.61 -4.84 2.24
C ASN A 55 17.85 -6.06 2.78
N LEU A 56 16.52 -6.10 2.60
CA LEU A 56 15.68 -7.22 3.01
C LEU A 56 16.04 -8.54 2.30
N ASP A 57 16.68 -8.47 1.14
CA ASP A 57 17.17 -9.64 0.42
C ASP A 57 18.55 -10.14 0.94
N GLN A 58 19.18 -9.39 1.87
CA GLN A 58 20.48 -9.67 2.48
C GLN A 58 20.33 -9.62 4.02
N PRO A 59 19.89 -10.71 4.66
CA PRO A 59 19.57 -10.73 6.10
C PRO A 59 20.71 -10.24 7.00
N GLU A 60 21.95 -10.50 6.63
CA GLU A 60 23.16 -10.08 7.35
C GLU A 60 23.29 -8.55 7.41
N SER A 61 22.70 -7.81 6.47
CA SER A 61 22.71 -6.34 6.48
C SER A 61 21.72 -5.72 7.47
N LEU A 62 20.81 -6.52 8.04
CA LEU A 62 19.68 -6.05 8.84
C LEU A 62 19.94 -6.00 10.35
N TRP A 63 21.10 -6.43 10.83
CA TRP A 63 21.39 -6.56 12.27
C TRP A 63 21.11 -5.28 13.08
N ARG A 64 21.27 -4.10 12.47
CA ARG A 64 20.99 -2.81 13.12
C ARG A 64 19.51 -2.55 13.39
N LEU A 65 18.61 -3.35 12.83
CA LEU A 65 17.16 -3.19 13.03
C LEU A 65 16.70 -3.82 14.36
N SER A 66 17.50 -4.75 14.88
CA SER A 66 17.22 -5.43 16.15
C SER A 66 17.18 -4.44 17.30
N GLY A 67 16.07 -4.39 18.03
CA GLY A 67 15.90 -3.49 19.18
C GLY A 67 15.82 -1.99 18.87
N LEU A 68 15.79 -1.57 17.60
CA LEU A 68 15.87 -0.18 17.18
C LEU A 68 14.60 0.62 17.48
N ALA A 69 13.44 0.00 17.34
CA ALA A 69 12.14 0.68 17.48
C ALA A 69 11.05 -0.24 18.03
N GLN A 70 10.15 0.35 18.82
CA GLN A 70 8.98 -0.37 19.36
C GLN A 70 7.81 -0.44 18.36
N THR A 71 7.78 0.45 17.37
CA THR A 71 6.79 0.45 16.30
C THR A 71 7.48 0.27 14.96
N VAL A 72 7.00 -0.68 14.16
CA VAL A 72 7.50 -0.96 12.82
C VAL A 72 6.39 -0.73 11.80
N ILE A 73 6.68 0.02 10.75
CA ILE A 73 5.80 0.25 9.61
C ILE A 73 6.45 -0.42 8.40
N HIS A 74 5.85 -1.52 7.93
CA HIS A 74 6.38 -2.32 6.83
C HIS A 74 5.62 -2.03 5.54
N LEU A 75 6.22 -1.21 4.68
CA LEU A 75 5.68 -0.75 3.39
C LEU A 75 6.41 -1.39 2.19
N ALA A 76 7.54 -2.08 2.44
CA ALA A 76 8.31 -2.64 1.35
C ALA A 76 7.51 -3.70 0.57
N PRO A 77 7.61 -3.72 -0.76
CA PRO A 77 7.04 -4.80 -1.55
C PRO A 77 7.80 -6.10 -1.33
N PRO A 78 7.17 -7.27 -1.52
CA PRO A 78 7.87 -8.54 -1.59
C PRO A 78 8.85 -8.53 -2.77
N GLN A 79 9.76 -9.51 -2.81
CA GLN A 79 10.60 -9.74 -3.98
C GLN A 79 9.75 -10.08 -5.23
N ASN A 80 10.36 -10.04 -6.41
CA ASN A 80 9.63 -10.17 -7.68
C ASN A 80 9.34 -11.63 -8.09
N GLN A 81 9.98 -12.61 -7.48
CA GLN A 81 9.89 -14.03 -7.87
C GLN A 81 9.43 -14.93 -6.72
N GLY A 82 8.84 -16.08 -7.09
CA GLY A 82 8.35 -17.09 -6.17
C GLY A 82 7.02 -16.74 -5.52
N SER A 83 6.45 -17.65 -4.75
CA SER A 83 5.16 -17.51 -4.07
C SER A 83 5.28 -17.09 -2.60
N ARG A 84 6.49 -17.14 -2.01
CA ARG A 84 6.76 -16.77 -0.61
C ARG A 84 7.38 -15.38 -0.52
N ASP A 85 7.05 -14.63 0.54
CA ASP A 85 7.71 -13.35 0.84
C ASP A 85 8.91 -13.57 1.78
N CYS A 86 10.10 -13.76 1.19
CA CYS A 86 11.34 -13.90 1.95
C CYS A 86 11.75 -12.61 2.67
N ARG A 87 11.41 -11.45 2.11
CA ARG A 87 11.74 -10.13 2.72
C ARG A 87 11.05 -9.94 4.06
N THR A 88 9.74 -10.21 4.13
CA THR A 88 9.00 -10.16 5.39
C THR A 88 9.54 -11.19 6.39
N ARG A 89 9.87 -12.41 5.94
CA ARG A 89 10.45 -13.46 6.80
C ARG A 89 11.81 -13.07 7.36
N ASN A 90 12.69 -12.46 6.56
CA ASN A 90 13.98 -11.95 7.01
C ASN A 90 13.79 -10.82 8.04
N LEU A 91 12.84 -9.90 7.78
CA LEU A 91 12.53 -8.82 8.72
C LEU A 91 12.08 -9.35 10.09
N ILE A 92 11.07 -10.23 10.15
CA ILE A 92 10.55 -10.72 11.44
C ILE A 92 11.60 -11.54 12.20
N ARG A 93 12.50 -12.27 11.52
CA ARG A 93 13.62 -12.99 12.15
C ARG A 93 14.53 -12.03 12.90
N ILE A 94 14.89 -10.90 12.31
CA ILE A 94 15.74 -9.88 12.93
C ILE A 94 15.01 -9.16 14.06
N LEU A 95 13.74 -8.82 13.89
CA LEU A 95 12.94 -8.15 14.91
C LEU A 95 12.75 -9.02 16.17
N ALA A 96 12.75 -10.34 16.02
CA ALA A 96 12.64 -11.28 17.13
C ALA A 96 13.90 -11.37 18.00
N GLN A 97 15.06 -10.89 17.52
CA GLN A 97 16.35 -11.01 18.21
C GLN A 97 16.66 -9.84 19.16
N GLY A 98 15.87 -8.77 19.14
CA GLY A 98 16.16 -7.54 19.87
C GLY A 98 15.74 -7.58 21.34
N SER A 99 16.54 -6.94 22.22
CA SER A 99 16.20 -6.73 23.64
C SER A 99 15.03 -5.76 23.83
N ASN A 100 14.83 -4.79 22.93
CA ASN A 100 13.65 -3.94 22.88
C ASN A 100 12.60 -4.57 21.95
N ALA A 101 11.66 -5.29 22.55
CA ALA A 101 10.62 -5.95 21.80
C ALA A 101 9.78 -4.96 20.97
N VAL A 102 9.54 -5.29 19.72
CA VAL A 102 8.53 -4.61 18.90
C VAL A 102 7.18 -4.80 19.57
N ARG A 103 6.45 -3.72 19.79
CA ARG A 103 5.11 -3.74 20.40
C ARG A 103 3.99 -3.60 19.37
N ARG A 104 4.29 -2.95 18.23
CA ARG A 104 3.32 -2.68 17.17
C ARG A 104 3.96 -2.87 15.80
N LEU A 105 3.23 -3.51 14.90
CA LEU A 105 3.61 -3.63 13.50
C LEU A 105 2.43 -3.28 12.60
N ILE A 106 2.62 -2.33 11.69
CA ILE A 106 1.68 -1.97 10.64
C ILE A 106 2.24 -2.53 9.33
N TYR A 107 1.48 -3.38 8.65
CA TYR A 107 1.86 -3.98 7.39
C TYR A 107 0.97 -3.49 6.25
N ILE A 108 1.58 -3.03 5.16
CA ILE A 108 0.86 -2.72 3.92
C ILE A 108 0.79 -3.98 3.06
N SER A 109 -0.41 -4.54 2.99
CA SER A 109 -0.78 -5.59 2.04
C SER A 109 -1.46 -4.98 0.81
N THR A 110 -2.19 -5.77 0.04
CA THR A 110 -2.94 -5.31 -1.14
C THR A 110 -4.34 -5.91 -1.17
N THR A 111 -5.31 -5.20 -1.75
CA THR A 111 -6.63 -5.77 -2.05
C THR A 111 -6.56 -6.87 -3.11
N GLY A 112 -5.45 -7.00 -3.85
CA GLY A 112 -5.21 -8.12 -4.77
C GLY A 112 -5.22 -9.51 -4.12
N VAL A 113 -5.08 -9.60 -2.79
CA VAL A 113 -5.17 -10.88 -2.05
C VAL A 113 -6.55 -11.53 -2.15
N TYR A 114 -7.59 -10.76 -2.45
CA TYR A 114 -8.94 -11.30 -2.65
C TYR A 114 -9.09 -12.06 -3.97
N GLY A 115 -8.31 -11.71 -5.02
CA GLY A 115 -8.47 -12.25 -6.37
C GLY A 115 -9.70 -11.69 -7.06
N ASP A 116 -10.15 -12.38 -8.13
CA ASP A 116 -11.36 -12.02 -8.86
C ASP A 116 -12.61 -12.50 -8.12
N HIS A 117 -13.60 -11.62 -8.01
CA HIS A 117 -14.93 -11.88 -7.45
C HIS A 117 -16.05 -11.52 -8.42
N GLN A 118 -15.74 -11.42 -9.73
CA GLN A 118 -16.73 -11.11 -10.79
C GLN A 118 -17.59 -9.88 -10.46
N GLY A 119 -16.97 -8.85 -9.89
CA GLY A 119 -17.64 -7.62 -9.48
C GLY A 119 -18.44 -7.69 -8.18
N ALA A 120 -18.41 -8.82 -7.46
CA ALA A 120 -19.08 -8.91 -6.16
C ALA A 120 -18.37 -8.04 -5.09
N LYS A 121 -19.12 -7.65 -4.05
CA LYS A 121 -18.58 -6.93 -2.88
C LYS A 121 -17.74 -7.87 -2.02
N VAL A 122 -16.57 -7.40 -1.62
CA VAL A 122 -15.66 -8.10 -0.70
C VAL A 122 -15.33 -7.20 0.49
N SER A 123 -15.23 -7.80 1.68
CA SER A 123 -14.92 -7.11 2.93
C SER A 123 -13.66 -7.69 3.57
N GLU A 124 -13.24 -7.15 4.69
CA GLU A 124 -12.09 -7.64 5.45
C GLU A 124 -12.27 -9.07 5.99
N SER A 125 -13.49 -9.57 6.06
CA SER A 125 -13.83 -10.94 6.47
C SER A 125 -13.89 -11.92 5.28
N THR A 126 -13.90 -11.43 4.05
CA THR A 126 -13.90 -12.29 2.85
C THR A 126 -12.60 -13.09 2.80
N PRO A 127 -12.65 -14.42 2.59
CA PRO A 127 -11.47 -15.24 2.43
C PRO A 127 -10.57 -14.74 1.29
N VAL A 128 -9.25 -14.84 1.48
CA VAL A 128 -8.28 -14.50 0.44
C VAL A 128 -8.23 -15.60 -0.62
N SER A 129 -8.14 -15.23 -1.90
CA SER A 129 -8.06 -16.14 -3.05
C SER A 129 -7.09 -15.59 -4.10
N PRO A 130 -5.77 -15.53 -3.80
CA PRO A 130 -4.79 -14.87 -4.64
C PRO A 130 -4.61 -15.59 -5.97
N GLN A 131 -4.79 -14.91 -7.10
CA GLN A 131 -4.69 -15.47 -8.46
C GLN A 131 -3.38 -15.10 -9.17
N SER A 132 -2.54 -14.27 -8.58
CA SER A 132 -1.23 -13.90 -9.10
C SER A 132 -0.14 -14.21 -8.09
N GLU A 133 1.09 -14.52 -8.55
CA GLU A 133 2.24 -14.74 -7.66
C GLU A 133 2.49 -13.56 -6.72
N ARG A 134 2.27 -12.34 -7.20
CA ARG A 134 2.39 -11.13 -6.38
C ARG A 134 1.38 -11.14 -5.23
N ALA A 135 0.13 -11.52 -5.48
CA ALA A 135 -0.91 -11.65 -4.46
C ALA A 135 -0.60 -12.82 -3.50
N GLN A 136 -0.10 -13.93 -4.01
CA GLN A 136 0.33 -15.08 -3.20
C GLN A 136 1.43 -14.68 -2.21
N ARG A 137 2.46 -13.93 -2.64
CA ARG A 137 3.50 -13.40 -1.75
C ARG A 137 2.93 -12.50 -0.66
N ARG A 138 1.93 -11.67 -0.98
CA ARG A 138 1.28 -10.84 0.04
C ARG A 138 0.49 -11.66 1.05
N VAL A 139 -0.20 -12.72 0.60
CA VAL A 139 -0.89 -13.66 1.50
C VAL A 139 0.13 -14.40 2.39
N ASP A 140 1.25 -14.88 1.82
CA ASP A 140 2.33 -15.50 2.60
C ASP A 140 2.89 -14.56 3.68
N ALA A 141 3.10 -13.29 3.34
CA ALA A 141 3.52 -12.28 4.31
C ALA A 141 2.47 -12.05 5.42
N GLU A 142 1.18 -11.91 5.05
CA GLU A 142 0.10 -11.78 6.04
C GLU A 142 0.08 -12.99 7.00
N LEU A 143 0.21 -14.21 6.47
CA LEU A 143 0.23 -15.43 7.28
C LEU A 143 1.45 -15.48 8.21
N ALA A 144 2.66 -15.19 7.68
CA ALA A 144 3.87 -15.16 8.48
C ALA A 144 3.78 -14.16 9.64
N LEU A 145 3.28 -12.96 9.36
CA LEU A 145 3.07 -11.92 10.38
C LEU A 145 1.99 -12.29 11.40
N ARG A 146 0.89 -12.89 10.97
CA ARG A 146 -0.20 -13.34 11.86
C ARG A 146 0.22 -14.47 12.81
N LEU A 147 1.14 -15.32 12.37
CA LEU A 147 1.72 -16.35 13.24
C LEU A 147 2.75 -15.76 14.22
N TRP A 148 3.63 -14.88 13.70
CA TRP A 148 4.72 -14.32 14.48
C TRP A 148 4.25 -13.30 15.53
N ALA A 149 3.33 -12.41 15.17
CA ALA A 149 2.98 -11.28 16.01
C ALA A 149 2.37 -11.68 17.37
N PRO A 150 1.37 -12.60 17.46
CA PRO A 150 0.84 -13.02 18.76
C PRO A 150 1.89 -13.74 19.63
N ALA A 151 2.74 -14.57 19.01
CA ALA A 151 3.78 -15.30 19.71
C ALA A 151 4.84 -14.39 20.36
N HIS A 152 4.94 -13.13 19.89
CA HIS A 152 5.87 -12.13 20.40
C HIS A 152 5.19 -10.93 21.07
N GLY A 153 3.90 -11.01 21.36
CA GLY A 153 3.14 -9.91 22.00
C GLY A 153 3.02 -8.65 21.14
N VAL A 154 3.10 -8.78 19.80
CA VAL A 154 3.06 -7.65 18.86
C VAL A 154 1.62 -7.36 18.43
N ALA A 155 1.18 -6.10 18.56
CA ALA A 155 -0.07 -5.63 18.00
C ALA A 155 0.08 -5.44 16.47
N LEU A 156 -0.39 -6.41 15.70
CA LEU A 156 -0.34 -6.38 14.23
C LEU A 156 -1.59 -5.73 13.64
N THR A 157 -1.40 -4.72 12.79
CA THR A 157 -2.47 -4.16 11.93
C THR A 157 -2.07 -4.32 10.46
N ILE A 158 -2.93 -4.95 9.68
CA ILE A 158 -2.73 -5.16 8.24
C ILE A 158 -3.63 -4.20 7.48
N LEU A 159 -3.07 -3.37 6.63
CA LEU A 159 -3.79 -2.48 5.74
C LEU A 159 -3.76 -3.08 4.32
N ARG A 160 -4.92 -3.50 3.80
CA ARG A 160 -5.07 -3.97 2.43
C ARG A 160 -5.35 -2.78 1.53
N VAL A 161 -4.38 -2.42 0.72
CA VAL A 161 -4.33 -1.20 -0.08
C VAL A 161 -4.69 -1.51 -1.52
N PRO A 162 -5.60 -0.74 -2.15
CA PRO A 162 -5.95 -0.85 -3.56
C PRO A 162 -4.96 -0.10 -4.47
N GLY A 163 -5.39 0.31 -5.66
CA GLY A 163 -4.65 1.22 -6.53
C GLY A 163 -4.43 2.58 -5.86
N ILE A 164 -3.15 3.00 -5.78
CA ILE A 164 -2.80 4.29 -5.18
C ILE A 164 -2.74 5.33 -6.29
N TYR A 165 -3.51 6.42 -6.15
CA TYR A 165 -3.45 7.56 -7.06
C TYR A 165 -2.95 8.84 -6.38
N ALA A 166 -2.46 9.77 -7.19
CA ALA A 166 -2.06 11.12 -6.84
C ALA A 166 -1.91 11.91 -8.15
N ALA A 167 -1.70 13.21 -8.11
CA ALA A 167 -1.52 14.03 -9.31
C ALA A 167 -0.42 13.50 -10.25
N ASP A 168 0.70 13.06 -9.66
CA ASP A 168 1.86 12.49 -10.37
C ASP A 168 1.73 10.98 -10.70
N ARG A 169 0.54 10.38 -10.46
CA ARG A 169 0.27 8.95 -10.65
C ARG A 169 -1.01 8.66 -11.44
N LEU A 170 -1.63 9.69 -11.96
CA LEU A 170 -2.75 9.52 -12.88
C LEU A 170 -2.27 8.85 -14.17
N PRO A 171 -3.13 8.10 -14.88
CA PRO A 171 -2.73 7.33 -16.06
C PRO A 171 -2.55 8.20 -17.32
N LEU A 172 -2.02 9.41 -17.19
CA LEU A 172 -1.91 10.39 -18.29
C LEU A 172 -1.12 9.86 -19.48
N GLU A 173 0.02 9.19 -19.23
CA GLU A 173 0.84 8.58 -20.29
C GLU A 173 0.06 7.53 -21.11
N ARG A 174 -0.80 6.74 -20.45
CA ARG A 174 -1.65 5.75 -21.13
C ARG A 174 -2.76 6.41 -21.93
N LEU A 175 -3.33 7.50 -21.45
CA LEU A 175 -4.32 8.30 -22.17
C LEU A 175 -3.69 8.96 -23.40
N GLN A 176 -2.54 9.58 -23.27
CA GLN A 176 -1.80 10.19 -24.36
C GLN A 176 -1.39 9.17 -25.42
N SER A 177 -1.01 7.96 -25.02
CA SER A 177 -0.68 6.86 -25.94
C SER A 177 -1.92 6.12 -26.48
N GLN A 178 -3.13 6.56 -26.13
CA GLN A 178 -4.38 5.92 -26.52
C GLN A 178 -4.42 4.41 -26.24
N THR A 179 -3.84 4.00 -25.10
CA THR A 179 -3.85 2.59 -24.66
C THR A 179 -5.31 2.15 -24.43
N PRO A 180 -5.81 1.14 -25.15
CA PRO A 180 -7.22 0.75 -25.06
C PRO A 180 -7.57 0.21 -23.67
N VAL A 181 -8.86 0.35 -23.31
CA VAL A 181 -9.49 -0.26 -22.13
C VAL A 181 -10.61 -1.22 -22.52
N LEU A 182 -11.09 -2.01 -21.60
CA LEU A 182 -12.16 -2.97 -21.87
C LEU A 182 -13.48 -2.29 -22.24
N ARG A 183 -14.30 -2.98 -23.02
CA ARG A 183 -15.70 -2.58 -23.26
C ARG A 183 -16.46 -2.59 -21.92
N PRO A 184 -17.50 -1.74 -21.76
CA PRO A 184 -18.24 -1.62 -20.49
C PRO A 184 -18.80 -2.95 -19.95
N GLU A 185 -19.19 -3.86 -20.82
CA GLU A 185 -19.76 -5.16 -20.48
C GLU A 185 -18.73 -6.14 -19.91
N GLU A 186 -17.46 -5.99 -20.33
CA GLU A 186 -16.33 -6.85 -19.92
C GLU A 186 -15.42 -6.16 -18.92
N ASP A 187 -15.70 -4.89 -18.55
CA ASP A 187 -14.82 -4.06 -17.74
C ASP A 187 -14.90 -4.40 -16.24
N ALA A 188 -13.74 -4.32 -15.58
CA ALA A 188 -13.58 -4.69 -14.19
C ALA A 188 -13.73 -3.48 -13.25
N TYR A 189 -14.35 -3.70 -12.10
CA TYR A 189 -14.31 -2.72 -11.01
C TYR A 189 -12.89 -2.53 -10.50
N SER A 190 -12.47 -1.28 -10.40
CA SER A 190 -11.21 -0.86 -9.81
C SER A 190 -11.45 -0.17 -8.47
N ASN A 191 -10.52 -0.32 -7.56
CA ASN A 191 -10.60 0.28 -6.22
C ASN A 191 -9.39 1.18 -6.04
N HIS A 192 -9.56 2.30 -5.36
CA HIS A 192 -8.55 3.33 -5.27
C HIS A 192 -8.39 3.88 -3.85
N ILE A 193 -7.26 4.57 -3.63
CA ILE A 193 -6.98 5.40 -2.45
C ILE A 193 -6.00 6.51 -2.84
N HIS A 194 -6.24 7.73 -2.40
CA HIS A 194 -5.28 8.81 -2.60
C HIS A 194 -4.04 8.63 -1.72
N SER A 195 -2.86 8.95 -2.26
CA SER A 195 -1.57 8.75 -1.58
C SER A 195 -1.46 9.47 -0.24
N ASP A 196 -2.01 10.70 -0.13
CA ASP A 196 -2.02 11.45 1.13
C ASP A 196 -2.95 10.82 2.17
N ASP A 197 -4.11 10.32 1.74
CA ASP A 197 -5.02 9.64 2.64
C ASP A 197 -4.43 8.32 3.12
N LEU A 198 -3.80 7.55 2.23
CA LEU A 198 -3.08 6.34 2.64
C LEU A 198 -1.99 6.66 3.68
N ALA A 199 -1.19 7.70 3.46
CA ALA A 199 -0.16 8.09 4.43
C ALA A 199 -0.77 8.49 5.79
N ARG A 200 -1.89 9.21 5.80
CA ARG A 200 -2.63 9.57 7.02
C ARG A 200 -3.19 8.33 7.72
N LEU A 201 -3.75 7.39 6.98
CA LEU A 201 -4.26 6.12 7.53
C LEU A 201 -3.15 5.26 8.13
N VAL A 202 -1.98 5.21 7.50
CA VAL A 202 -0.79 4.53 8.06
C VAL A 202 -0.35 5.19 9.36
N CYS A 203 -0.30 6.52 9.41
CA CYS A 203 0.00 7.26 10.64
C CYS A 203 -1.05 7.00 11.72
N ALA A 204 -2.34 7.01 11.37
CA ALA A 204 -3.43 6.73 12.28
C ALA A 204 -3.37 5.30 12.87
N ALA A 205 -2.93 4.32 12.06
CA ALA A 205 -2.75 2.94 12.52
C ALA A 205 -1.68 2.80 13.62
N VAL A 206 -0.72 3.74 13.70
CA VAL A 206 0.25 3.80 14.81
C VAL A 206 -0.46 4.03 16.15
N TYR A 207 -1.54 4.80 16.16
CA TYR A 207 -2.26 5.18 17.39
C TYR A 207 -3.53 4.34 17.62
N HIS A 208 -4.26 4.04 16.55
CA HIS A 208 -5.60 3.46 16.59
C HIS A 208 -5.67 2.02 16.07
N GLY A 209 -4.59 1.51 15.45
CA GLY A 209 -4.56 0.14 14.96
C GLY A 209 -4.81 -0.88 16.07
N LYS A 210 -5.81 -1.73 15.90
CA LYS A 210 -6.14 -2.80 16.84
C LYS A 210 -5.27 -4.05 16.61
N PRO A 211 -4.97 -4.83 17.66
CA PRO A 211 -4.22 -6.08 17.50
C PRO A 211 -4.92 -7.06 16.54
N GLN A 212 -4.13 -7.72 15.71
CA GLN A 212 -4.56 -8.75 14.74
C GLN A 212 -5.68 -8.26 13.78
N ARG A 213 -5.69 -6.98 13.45
CA ARG A 213 -6.75 -6.35 12.65
C ARG A 213 -6.36 -6.20 11.21
N VAL A 214 -7.29 -6.54 10.31
CA VAL A 214 -7.22 -6.20 8.88
C VAL A 214 -8.18 -5.07 8.59
N ILE A 215 -7.74 -4.11 7.80
CA ILE A 215 -8.53 -2.95 7.36
C ILE A 215 -8.30 -2.74 5.86
N ASN A 216 -9.38 -2.68 5.08
CA ASN A 216 -9.33 -2.25 3.69
C ASN A 216 -9.21 -0.72 3.65
N THR A 217 -8.19 -0.21 2.98
CA THR A 217 -7.94 1.24 2.88
C THR A 217 -8.32 1.77 1.51
N CYS A 218 -9.54 1.48 1.05
CA CYS A 218 -10.06 2.05 -0.18
C CYS A 218 -10.91 3.30 0.11
N ASP A 219 -11.01 4.16 -0.89
CA ASP A 219 -11.96 5.25 -0.91
C ASP A 219 -13.42 4.78 -1.06
N GLY A 220 -14.38 5.16 -1.27
CA GLY A 220 -15.73 4.57 -1.39
C GLY A 220 -16.17 4.42 -2.84
N GLY A 221 -15.27 4.64 -3.79
CA GLY A 221 -15.59 4.60 -5.22
C GLY A 221 -15.87 3.18 -5.71
N GLU A 222 -16.98 2.98 -6.40
CA GLU A 222 -17.33 1.74 -7.12
C GLU A 222 -17.23 1.98 -8.64
N THR A 223 -16.09 2.44 -9.14
CA THR A 223 -15.86 2.83 -10.54
C THR A 223 -15.22 1.68 -11.31
N LYS A 224 -15.65 1.43 -12.55
CA LYS A 224 -14.95 0.51 -13.46
C LYS A 224 -13.65 1.14 -13.95
N MET A 225 -12.69 0.31 -14.36
CA MET A 225 -11.37 0.81 -14.78
C MET A 225 -11.45 1.75 -15.98
N GLY A 226 -12.25 1.43 -16.98
CA GLY A 226 -12.43 2.29 -18.14
C GLY A 226 -13.11 3.61 -17.80
N ASP A 227 -14.09 3.60 -16.89
CA ASP A 227 -14.78 4.82 -16.46
C ASP A 227 -13.81 5.73 -15.67
N TYR A 228 -12.92 5.14 -14.84
CA TYR A 228 -11.83 5.88 -14.20
C TYR A 228 -10.90 6.57 -15.22
N PHE A 229 -10.59 5.88 -16.33
CA PHE A 229 -9.77 6.49 -17.39
C PHE A 229 -10.53 7.62 -18.12
N ASP A 230 -11.84 7.45 -18.36
CA ASP A 230 -12.67 8.49 -18.96
C ASP A 230 -12.76 9.73 -18.05
N GLU A 231 -12.98 9.56 -16.73
CA GLU A 231 -12.98 10.65 -15.75
C GLU A 231 -11.67 11.44 -15.77
N VAL A 232 -10.52 10.73 -15.83
CA VAL A 232 -9.20 11.39 -15.90
C VAL A 232 -9.00 12.09 -17.24
N ALA A 233 -9.42 11.48 -18.37
CA ALA A 233 -9.33 12.10 -19.69
C ALA A 233 -10.11 13.39 -19.75
N ASP A 234 -11.37 13.37 -19.30
CA ASP A 234 -12.25 14.54 -19.27
C ASP A 234 -11.66 15.68 -18.40
N ALA A 235 -11.11 15.34 -17.22
CA ALA A 235 -10.54 16.33 -16.31
C ALA A 235 -9.30 17.03 -16.87
N PHE A 236 -8.56 16.39 -17.79
CA PHE A 236 -7.35 16.92 -18.41
C PHE A 236 -7.51 17.34 -19.87
N GLY A 237 -8.74 17.31 -20.41
CA GLY A 237 -9.02 17.65 -21.81
C GLY A 237 -8.33 16.72 -22.81
N LEU A 238 -8.15 15.46 -22.45
CA LEU A 238 -7.57 14.41 -23.29
C LEU A 238 -8.67 13.58 -23.94
N ASP A 239 -8.36 12.95 -25.08
CA ASP A 239 -9.28 11.99 -25.70
C ASP A 239 -9.46 10.77 -24.80
N ARG A 240 -10.72 10.31 -24.69
CA ARG A 240 -11.01 9.08 -23.97
C ARG A 240 -10.38 7.88 -24.67
N PRO A 241 -9.90 6.86 -23.92
CA PRO A 241 -9.23 5.71 -24.52
C PRO A 241 -10.22 4.85 -25.32
N PRO A 242 -9.79 4.22 -26.44
CA PRO A 242 -10.64 3.34 -27.21
C PRO A 242 -11.08 2.12 -26.42
N ARG A 243 -12.32 1.68 -26.61
CA ARG A 243 -12.90 0.51 -25.96
C ARG A 243 -12.67 -0.73 -26.83
N MET A 244 -12.20 -1.82 -26.22
CA MET A 244 -11.82 -3.04 -26.94
C MET A 244 -12.33 -4.31 -26.24
N PRO A 245 -12.71 -5.36 -27.00
CA PRO A 245 -13.06 -6.66 -26.40
C PRO A 245 -11.87 -7.30 -25.67
N ALA A 246 -12.13 -8.03 -24.57
CA ALA A 246 -11.13 -8.67 -23.74
C ALA A 246 -10.16 -9.56 -24.52
N LYS A 247 -10.66 -10.38 -25.46
CA LYS A 247 -9.84 -11.29 -26.29
C LYS A 247 -8.81 -10.54 -27.15
N GLN A 248 -9.12 -9.32 -27.60
CA GLN A 248 -8.20 -8.50 -28.40
C GLN A 248 -7.24 -7.76 -27.49
N LEU A 249 -7.74 -7.13 -26.42
CA LEU A 249 -6.95 -6.37 -25.47
C LEU A 249 -5.85 -7.19 -24.81
N GLN A 250 -6.15 -8.44 -24.43
CA GLN A 250 -5.18 -9.38 -23.84
C GLN A 250 -3.94 -9.59 -24.70
N LYS A 251 -4.06 -9.49 -26.04
CA LYS A 251 -2.95 -9.72 -26.98
C LYS A 251 -1.99 -8.52 -27.09
N ILE A 252 -2.47 -7.32 -26.76
CA ILE A 252 -1.72 -6.08 -26.99
C ILE A 252 -1.18 -5.44 -25.70
N VAL A 253 -1.82 -5.70 -24.54
CA VAL A 253 -1.33 -5.18 -23.28
C VAL A 253 -0.32 -6.14 -22.65
N ASN A 254 0.62 -5.62 -21.85
CA ASN A 254 1.56 -6.50 -21.15
C ASN A 254 0.84 -7.38 -20.11
N PRO A 255 1.41 -8.57 -19.76
CA PRO A 255 0.78 -9.52 -18.85
C PRO A 255 0.47 -8.94 -17.46
N MET A 256 1.29 -8.00 -16.98
CA MET A 256 1.08 -7.36 -15.70
C MET A 256 -0.18 -6.48 -15.74
N LEU A 257 -0.32 -5.64 -16.76
CA LEU A 257 -1.51 -4.80 -16.95
C LEU A 257 -2.76 -5.66 -17.11
N TRP A 258 -2.68 -6.71 -17.94
CA TRP A 258 -3.79 -7.65 -18.10
C TRP A 258 -4.23 -8.29 -16.79
N SER A 259 -3.28 -8.65 -15.91
CA SER A 259 -3.59 -9.23 -14.60
C SER A 259 -4.41 -8.29 -13.69
N PHE A 260 -4.28 -6.98 -13.88
CA PHE A 260 -5.12 -5.99 -13.18
C PHE A 260 -6.49 -5.80 -13.83
N MET A 261 -6.53 -5.80 -15.16
CA MET A 261 -7.76 -5.53 -15.92
C MET A 261 -8.79 -6.66 -15.84
N ARG A 262 -8.35 -7.90 -15.59
CA ARG A 262 -9.23 -9.07 -15.54
C ARG A 262 -9.82 -9.38 -14.17
N GLU A 263 -9.29 -8.80 -13.09
CA GLU A 263 -9.77 -9.04 -11.73
C GLU A 263 -10.81 -7.98 -11.33
N SER A 264 -12.06 -8.37 -11.18
CA SER A 264 -13.17 -7.49 -10.84
C SER A 264 -13.69 -7.77 -9.44
N ARG A 265 -13.69 -6.75 -8.57
CA ARG A 265 -14.25 -6.79 -7.22
C ARG A 265 -14.53 -5.38 -6.70
N ARG A 266 -15.54 -5.25 -5.85
CA ARG A 266 -15.86 -4.01 -5.13
C ARG A 266 -15.45 -4.16 -3.68
N VAL A 267 -14.33 -3.51 -3.30
CA VAL A 267 -13.78 -3.64 -1.95
C VAL A 267 -14.48 -2.67 -1.02
N THR A 268 -15.13 -3.17 0.02
CA THR A 268 -15.73 -2.35 1.07
C THR A 268 -14.70 -2.01 2.15
N ASN A 269 -14.81 -0.83 2.75
CA ASN A 269 -13.93 -0.31 3.78
C ASN A 269 -14.62 -0.21 5.15
N THR A 270 -15.40 -1.24 5.51
CA THR A 270 -16.28 -1.22 6.68
C THR A 270 -15.56 -0.96 8.00
N ARG A 271 -14.25 -1.28 8.08
CA ARG A 271 -13.43 -1.07 9.29
C ARG A 271 -12.58 0.19 9.24
N LEU A 272 -12.65 0.99 8.17
CA LEU A 272 -11.81 2.19 8.03
C LEU A 272 -12.06 3.21 9.14
N HIS A 273 -13.30 3.33 9.62
CA HIS A 273 -13.69 4.22 10.74
C HIS A 273 -12.91 3.93 12.04
N GLU A 274 -12.40 2.69 12.22
CA GLU A 274 -11.60 2.32 13.40
C GLU A 274 -10.30 3.12 13.50
N LEU A 275 -9.77 3.62 12.38
CA LEU A 275 -8.58 4.47 12.35
C LEU A 275 -8.88 5.94 12.71
N LYS A 276 -10.14 6.32 12.93
CA LYS A 276 -10.57 7.66 13.34
C LYS A 276 -10.03 8.78 12.45
N THR A 277 -9.82 8.51 11.18
CA THR A 277 -9.22 9.43 10.21
C THR A 277 -10.10 9.47 8.96
N PRO A 278 -10.89 10.53 8.77
CA PRO A 278 -11.71 10.68 7.56
C PRO A 278 -10.83 10.87 6.33
N LEU A 279 -11.28 10.37 5.20
CA LEU A 279 -10.62 10.60 3.92
C LEU A 279 -10.79 12.06 3.49
N ARG A 280 -9.73 12.65 2.92
CA ARG A 280 -9.77 13.95 2.25
C ARG A 280 -10.37 13.84 0.85
N TYR A 281 -10.05 12.73 0.20
CA TYR A 281 -10.49 12.41 -1.15
C TYR A 281 -11.33 11.13 -1.13
N PRO A 282 -12.65 11.25 -0.91
CA PRO A 282 -13.54 10.09 -0.78
C PRO A 282 -13.79 9.36 -2.11
N SER A 283 -13.35 9.94 -3.24
CA SER A 283 -13.36 9.33 -4.58
C SER A 283 -12.33 10.00 -5.48
N VAL A 284 -12.00 9.33 -6.59
CA VAL A 284 -11.16 9.92 -7.64
C VAL A 284 -11.80 11.16 -8.24
N ALA A 285 -13.10 11.13 -8.55
CA ALA A 285 -13.83 12.28 -9.05
C ALA A 285 -13.68 13.51 -8.14
N HIS A 286 -13.84 13.34 -6.82
CA HIS A 286 -13.64 14.43 -5.86
C HIS A 286 -12.22 15.02 -5.92
N PHE A 287 -11.20 14.17 -6.08
CA PHE A 287 -9.82 14.64 -6.24
C PHE A 287 -9.64 15.41 -7.56
N LEU A 288 -10.15 14.88 -8.67
CA LEU A 288 -10.06 15.53 -9.97
C LEU A 288 -10.72 16.92 -9.95
N ASP A 289 -11.87 17.08 -9.29
CA ASP A 289 -12.53 18.37 -9.09
C ASP A 289 -11.65 19.39 -8.31
N THR A 290 -10.79 18.91 -7.42
CA THR A 290 -9.92 19.80 -6.64
C THR A 290 -8.73 20.31 -7.44
N ILE A 291 -8.20 19.51 -8.38
CA ILE A 291 -7.05 19.90 -9.20
C ILE A 291 -7.48 20.70 -10.45
N SER A 292 -8.66 20.44 -11.00
CA SER A 292 -9.19 21.23 -12.14
C SER A 292 -9.54 22.66 -11.76
N LYS A 293 -9.85 22.94 -10.50
CA LYS A 293 -10.17 24.27 -9.97
C LYS A 293 -8.93 25.08 -9.56
N ASN A 294 -7.75 24.44 -9.48
CA ASN A 294 -6.47 25.09 -9.13
C ASN A 294 -5.39 24.60 -10.13
N PRO A 295 -5.43 25.09 -11.39
CA PRO A 295 -4.48 24.69 -12.43
C PRO A 295 -3.06 25.19 -12.14
#